data_bdac4db4f0477bd549397e76d82685a4
#
_entry.id   bdac4db4f0477bd549397e76d82685a4
#
_cell.length_a   1.000
_cell.length_b   1.000
_cell.length_c   1.000
_cell.angle_alpha   90.00
_cell.angle_beta   90.00
_cell.angle_gamma   90.00
#
_symmetry.space_group_name_H-M   'P 1'
#
loop_
_entity.id
_entity.type
_entity.pdbx_description
1 polymer ?
#
loop_
_entity_poly.entity_id
_entity_poly.type
_entity_poly.pdbx_seq_one_letter_code
_entity_poly.pdbx_strand_id
1 'polypeptide(L)'
;MKSIKELLLDESPKNQKKLEKMLAKDPVSASYLAAVKAEANGAGAMEFTNLHTLVTNSFLCYQDIGIGGGLTILPISTIRNLYRTNIVNGEYDYSDFFLAVETASAIRYMMRVPRPGNGIDKYNDVIAAVRARMTVNGGAQA
;
A
#
# COMPACT_ATOMS: atom_id res chain seq x y z
N MET A 1 2.66 5.44 -16.58
CA MET A 1 2.91 5.62 -15.13
C MET A 1 3.79 4.48 -14.62
N LYS A 2 4.78 4.80 -13.83
CA LYS A 2 5.65 3.77 -13.25
C LYS A 2 4.88 2.93 -12.23
N SER A 3 5.15 1.62 -12.21
CA SER A 3 4.70 0.76 -11.11
C SER A 3 5.45 1.14 -9.82
N ILE A 4 4.95 0.69 -8.68
CA ILE A 4 5.64 0.92 -7.40
C ILE A 4 7.03 0.30 -7.44
N LYS A 5 7.15 -0.90 -7.98
CA LYS A 5 8.44 -1.58 -8.11
C LYS A 5 9.43 -0.75 -8.94
N GLU A 6 9.02 -0.24 -10.09
CA GLU A 6 9.86 0.61 -10.92
C GLU A 6 10.24 1.89 -10.19
N LEU A 7 9.28 2.50 -9.49
CA LEU A 7 9.51 3.70 -8.72
C LEU A 7 10.56 3.49 -7.63
N LEU A 8 10.53 2.35 -6.97
CA LEU A 8 11.49 2.02 -5.91
C LEU A 8 12.88 1.68 -6.47
N LEU A 9 12.94 1.03 -7.62
CA LEU A 9 14.19 0.47 -8.15
C LEU A 9 14.90 1.35 -9.18
N ASP A 10 14.24 2.36 -9.72
CA ASP A 10 14.85 3.28 -10.68
C ASP A 10 15.79 4.25 -9.96
N GLU A 11 17.09 4.13 -10.22
CA GLU A 11 18.13 4.89 -9.55
C GLU A 11 18.47 6.22 -10.25
N SER A 12 17.74 6.60 -11.30
CA SER A 12 17.98 7.87 -11.97
C SER A 12 17.80 9.04 -11.01
N PRO A 13 18.60 10.13 -11.16
CA PRO A 13 18.46 11.30 -10.29
C PRO A 13 17.05 11.89 -10.29
N LYS A 14 16.39 11.91 -11.42
CA LYS A 14 15.01 12.40 -11.54
C LYS A 14 14.05 11.57 -10.70
N ASN A 15 14.18 10.26 -10.72
CA ASN A 15 13.33 9.37 -9.96
C ASN A 15 13.60 9.48 -8.45
N GLN A 16 14.87 9.62 -8.06
CA GLN A 16 15.23 9.78 -6.66
C GLN A 16 14.63 11.05 -6.07
N LYS A 17 14.63 12.15 -6.81
CA LYS A 17 13.99 13.40 -6.37
C LYS A 17 12.49 13.22 -6.24
N LYS A 18 11.87 12.49 -7.15
CA LYS A 18 10.43 12.20 -7.10
C LYS A 18 10.09 11.38 -5.86
N LEU A 19 10.86 10.35 -5.57
CA LEU A 19 10.67 9.53 -4.36
C LEU A 19 10.82 10.35 -3.09
N GLU A 20 11.86 11.17 -2.98
CA GLU A 20 12.05 12.04 -1.83
C GLU A 20 10.84 12.93 -1.59
N LYS A 21 10.31 13.52 -2.66
CA LYS A 21 9.14 14.39 -2.58
C LYS A 21 7.89 13.63 -2.13
N MET A 22 7.70 12.42 -2.64
CA MET A 22 6.56 11.58 -2.26
C MET A 22 6.64 11.15 -0.79
N LEU A 23 7.84 10.86 -0.30
CA LEU A 23 8.07 10.40 1.07
C LEU A 23 8.20 11.54 2.08
N ALA A 24 8.35 12.78 1.62
CA ALA A 24 8.48 13.94 2.51
C ALA A 24 7.24 14.14 3.40
N LYS A 25 6.09 13.63 2.97
CA LYS A 25 4.84 13.76 3.72
C LYS A 25 4.65 12.71 4.80
N ASP A 26 5.47 11.66 4.78
CA ASP A 26 5.35 10.56 5.74
C ASP A 26 6.75 10.08 6.15
N PRO A 27 7.32 10.71 7.20
CA PRO A 27 8.67 10.34 7.68
C PRO A 27 8.77 8.89 8.13
N VAL A 28 7.68 8.31 8.62
CA VAL A 28 7.67 6.90 9.05
C VAL A 28 7.84 6.00 7.83
N SER A 29 7.09 6.26 6.76
CA SER A 29 7.27 5.53 5.51
C SER A 29 8.68 5.70 4.95
N ALA A 30 9.22 6.92 4.99
CA ALA A 30 10.56 7.21 4.52
C ALA A 30 11.62 6.36 5.24
N SER A 31 11.42 6.09 6.53
CA SER A 31 12.35 5.29 7.33
C SER A 31 12.44 3.83 6.87
N TYR A 32 11.44 3.34 6.13
CA TYR A 32 11.41 1.96 5.63
C TYR A 32 11.87 1.82 4.18
N LEU A 33 12.26 2.93 3.54
CA LEU A 33 12.60 2.92 2.12
C LEU A 33 13.69 1.92 1.76
N ALA A 34 14.79 1.93 2.50
CA ALA A 34 15.90 1.01 2.24
C ALA A 34 15.48 -0.46 2.35
N ALA A 35 14.70 -0.78 3.37
CA ALA A 35 14.24 -2.14 3.61
C ALA A 35 13.27 -2.62 2.52
N VAL A 36 12.32 -1.79 2.11
CA VAL A 36 11.39 -2.18 1.06
C VAL A 36 12.07 -2.30 -0.30
N LYS A 37 13.06 -1.45 -0.58
CA LYS A 37 13.86 -1.58 -1.81
C LYS A 37 14.58 -2.93 -1.88
N ALA A 38 15.13 -3.37 -0.76
CA ALA A 38 15.81 -4.66 -0.71
C ALA A 38 14.89 -5.84 -1.04
N GLU A 39 13.60 -5.72 -0.71
CA GLU A 39 12.61 -6.75 -0.98
C GLU A 39 11.89 -6.61 -2.31
N ALA A 40 11.88 -5.42 -2.89
CA ALA A 40 11.06 -5.11 -4.06
C ALA A 40 11.41 -5.94 -5.30
N ASN A 41 12.65 -6.36 -5.43
CA ASN A 41 13.11 -7.18 -6.55
C ASN A 41 13.15 -8.67 -6.22
N GLY A 42 12.71 -9.06 -5.04
CA GLY A 42 12.72 -10.45 -4.61
C GLY A 42 11.57 -11.27 -5.19
N ALA A 43 11.70 -12.59 -5.11
CA ALA A 43 10.70 -13.52 -5.61
C ALA A 43 9.35 -13.41 -4.89
N GLY A 44 9.35 -12.91 -3.66
CA GLY A 44 8.13 -12.74 -2.86
C GLY A 44 7.38 -11.45 -3.12
N ALA A 45 7.88 -10.57 -3.98
CA ALA A 45 7.21 -9.30 -4.27
C ALA A 45 6.07 -9.50 -5.28
N MET A 46 4.90 -8.95 -4.96
CA MET A 46 3.71 -9.00 -5.82
C MET A 46 3.27 -7.58 -6.16
N GLU A 47 3.27 -7.26 -7.45
CA GLU A 47 2.87 -5.96 -7.96
C GLU A 47 1.40 -5.99 -8.39
N PHE A 48 0.65 -5.02 -7.91
CA PHE A 48 -0.75 -4.80 -8.31
C PHE A 48 -0.83 -3.45 -9.03
N THR A 49 -0.40 -3.44 -10.28
CA THR A 49 -0.20 -2.20 -11.05
C THR A 49 -1.46 -1.34 -11.11
N ASN A 50 -2.61 -1.93 -11.34
CA ASN A 50 -3.87 -1.20 -11.44
C ASN A 50 -4.33 -0.60 -10.11
N LEU A 51 -3.75 -1.01 -9.02
CA LEU A 51 -4.07 -0.53 -7.67
C LEU A 51 -2.93 0.30 -7.08
N HIS A 52 -1.88 0.56 -7.84
CA HIS A 52 -0.70 1.31 -7.40
C HIS A 52 -0.16 0.75 -6.08
N THR A 53 0.00 -0.56 -6.01
CA THR A 53 0.36 -1.27 -4.79
C THR A 53 1.42 -2.33 -5.05
N LEU A 54 2.34 -2.46 -4.12
CA LEU A 54 3.33 -3.52 -4.07
C LEU A 54 3.26 -4.18 -2.71
N VAL A 55 3.18 -5.51 -2.69
CA VAL A 55 3.26 -6.29 -1.46
C VAL A 55 4.56 -7.07 -1.50
N THR A 56 5.44 -6.85 -0.53
CA THR A 56 6.68 -7.61 -0.38
C THR A 56 6.55 -8.57 0.80
N ASN A 57 7.59 -9.33 1.10
CA ASN A 57 7.52 -10.26 2.23
C ASN A 57 7.21 -9.56 3.56
N SER A 58 7.66 -8.32 3.74
CA SER A 58 7.54 -7.62 5.01
C SER A 58 6.75 -6.31 4.94
N PHE A 59 6.40 -5.84 3.74
CA PHE A 59 5.80 -4.52 3.57
C PHE A 59 4.58 -4.51 2.66
N LEU A 60 3.64 -3.63 2.99
CA LEU A 60 2.59 -3.16 2.09
C LEU A 60 2.96 -1.75 1.68
N CYS A 61 3.15 -1.53 0.38
CA CYS A 61 3.57 -0.25 -0.16
C CYS A 61 2.56 0.20 -1.21
N TYR A 62 2.02 1.40 -1.07
CA TYR A 62 1.05 1.91 -2.04
C TYR A 62 1.23 3.40 -2.28
N GLN A 63 0.88 3.83 -3.48
CA GLN A 63 0.84 5.23 -3.83
C GLN A 63 -0.53 5.79 -3.47
N ASP A 64 -0.52 6.90 -2.73
CA ASP A 64 -1.73 7.63 -2.42
C ASP A 64 -2.24 8.27 -3.71
N ILE A 65 -3.49 8.01 -4.06
CA ILE A 65 -4.09 8.52 -5.30
C ILE A 65 -4.76 9.87 -5.11
N GLY A 66 -4.68 10.44 -3.92
CA GLY A 66 -5.19 11.79 -3.67
C GLY A 66 -4.31 12.88 -4.26
N ILE A 67 -4.72 14.12 -4.10
CA ILE A 67 -3.96 15.30 -4.52
C ILE A 67 -2.63 15.31 -3.79
N GLY A 68 -1.54 15.34 -4.56
CA GLY A 68 -0.20 15.37 -4.01
C GLY A 68 0.47 14.01 -3.84
N GLY A 69 -0.24 12.92 -4.16
CA GLY A 69 0.27 11.58 -4.37
C GLY A 69 1.49 11.12 -3.58
N GLY A 70 1.37 10.90 -2.28
CA GLY A 70 2.45 10.37 -1.46
C GLY A 70 2.64 8.86 -1.63
N LEU A 71 3.75 8.35 -1.11
CA LEU A 71 4.02 6.93 -1.05
C LEU A 71 3.95 6.49 0.42
N THR A 72 3.13 5.50 0.70
CA THR A 72 3.00 4.91 2.04
C THR A 72 3.67 3.55 2.06
N ILE A 73 4.51 3.31 3.04
CA ILE A 73 5.19 2.04 3.27
C ILE A 73 4.86 1.59 4.69
N LEU A 74 4.16 0.47 4.81
CA LEU A 74 3.75 -0.08 6.10
C LEU A 74 4.35 -1.46 6.31
N PRO A 75 5.05 -1.68 7.44
CA PRO A 75 5.43 -3.04 7.81
C PRO A 75 4.17 -3.89 8.00
N ILE A 76 4.12 -5.06 7.39
CA ILE A 76 2.97 -5.96 7.53
C ILE A 76 2.76 -6.35 8.99
N SER A 77 3.83 -6.43 9.77
CA SER A 77 3.74 -6.73 11.21
C SER A 77 2.91 -5.71 11.99
N THR A 78 2.71 -4.50 11.47
CA THR A 78 1.90 -3.47 12.13
C THR A 78 0.43 -3.51 11.74
N ILE A 79 0.08 -4.27 10.73
CA ILE A 79 -1.29 -4.32 10.21
C ILE A 79 -2.12 -5.29 11.07
N ARG A 80 -3.24 -4.78 11.61
CA ARG A 80 -4.17 -5.57 12.41
C ARG A 80 -5.32 -6.13 11.60
N ASN A 81 -5.79 -5.38 10.61
CA ASN A 81 -6.91 -5.80 9.78
C ASN A 81 -6.85 -5.11 8.43
N LEU A 82 -7.48 -5.75 7.45
CA LEU A 82 -7.49 -5.27 6.07
C LEU A 82 -8.82 -5.69 5.47
N TYR A 83 -9.65 -4.72 5.05
CA TYR A 83 -11.00 -5.02 4.57
C TYR A 83 -11.49 -3.97 3.56
N ARG A 84 -12.44 -4.39 2.74
CA ARG A 84 -13.10 -3.50 1.79
C ARG A 84 -14.19 -2.71 2.50
N THR A 85 -14.31 -1.44 2.17
CA THR A 85 -15.35 -0.61 2.76
C THR A 85 -15.75 0.55 1.83
N ASN A 86 -16.95 1.04 2.00
CA ASN A 86 -17.37 2.32 1.43
C ASN A 86 -17.70 3.32 2.54
N ILE A 87 -17.26 3.03 3.76
CA ILE A 87 -17.40 3.94 4.88
C ILE A 87 -16.03 4.49 5.21
N VAL A 88 -15.87 5.81 5.08
CA VAL A 88 -14.61 6.51 5.32
C VAL A 88 -14.84 7.56 6.38
N ASN A 89 -14.09 7.46 7.50
CA ASN A 89 -14.24 8.37 8.64
C ASN A 89 -15.68 8.49 9.14
N GLY A 90 -16.40 7.36 9.15
CA GLY A 90 -17.77 7.30 9.64
C GLY A 90 -18.84 7.70 8.65
N GLU A 91 -18.48 8.09 7.44
CA GLU A 91 -19.41 8.53 6.40
C GLU A 91 -19.41 7.60 5.20
N TYR A 92 -20.59 7.36 4.62
CA TYR A 92 -20.72 6.58 3.40
C TYR A 92 -20.16 7.34 2.20
N ASP A 93 -19.38 6.64 1.38
CA ASP A 93 -19.03 7.10 0.05
C ASP A 93 -19.91 6.35 -0.96
N TYR A 94 -20.71 7.09 -1.71
CA TYR A 94 -21.65 6.50 -2.66
C TYR A 94 -21.03 6.27 -4.05
N SER A 95 -19.84 6.80 -4.27
CA SER A 95 -19.16 6.75 -5.57
C SER A 95 -18.08 5.68 -5.63
N ASP A 96 -17.40 5.43 -4.52
CA ASP A 96 -16.19 4.61 -4.50
C ASP A 96 -16.17 3.58 -3.38
N PHE A 97 -15.39 2.53 -3.60
CA PHE A 97 -14.96 1.62 -2.54
C PHE A 97 -13.49 1.87 -2.23
N PHE A 98 -13.11 1.52 -1.02
CA PHE A 98 -11.74 1.67 -0.51
C PHE A 98 -11.28 0.38 0.15
N LEU A 99 -9.98 0.23 0.25
CA LEU A 99 -9.38 -0.79 1.10
C LEU A 99 -8.94 -0.11 2.39
N ALA A 100 -9.49 -0.55 3.52
CA ALA A 100 -9.12 -0.04 4.83
C ALA A 100 -8.00 -0.88 5.41
N VAL A 101 -6.96 -0.20 5.90
CA VAL A 101 -5.81 -0.82 6.55
C VAL A 101 -5.77 -0.34 7.99
N GLU A 102 -6.04 -1.24 8.93
CA GLU A 102 -6.05 -0.94 10.35
C GLU A 102 -4.74 -1.30 11.00
N THR A 103 -4.15 -0.34 11.70
CA THR A 103 -3.01 -0.54 12.57
C THR A 103 -3.41 -0.22 14.01
N ALA A 104 -2.51 -0.35 14.96
CA ALA A 104 -2.79 -0.02 16.35
C ALA A 104 -3.16 1.45 16.57
N SER A 105 -2.68 2.33 15.69
CA SER A 105 -2.81 3.78 15.89
C SER A 105 -3.84 4.44 14.98
N ALA A 106 -4.20 3.84 13.85
CA ALA A 106 -5.04 4.51 12.87
C ALA A 106 -5.67 3.54 11.87
N ILE A 107 -6.71 4.02 11.19
CA ILE A 107 -7.26 3.37 10.00
C ILE A 107 -6.86 4.23 8.82
N ARG A 108 -6.21 3.63 7.83
CA ARG A 108 -5.85 4.29 6.58
C ARG A 108 -6.74 3.76 5.47
N TYR A 109 -7.13 4.62 4.54
CA TYR A 109 -7.95 4.25 3.40
C TYR A 109 -7.12 4.35 2.14
N MET A 110 -7.01 3.24 1.43
CA MET A 110 -6.23 3.17 0.20
C MET A 110 -7.09 2.65 -0.95
N MET A 111 -6.63 2.90 -2.16
CA MET A 111 -7.22 2.33 -3.39
C MET A 111 -8.69 2.65 -3.59
N ARG A 112 -8.93 3.78 -4.20
CA ARG A 112 -10.27 4.13 -4.63
C ARG A 112 -10.66 3.35 -5.89
N VAL A 113 -11.76 2.64 -5.83
CA VAL A 113 -12.35 1.95 -6.98
C VAL A 113 -13.78 2.45 -7.18
N PRO A 114 -14.11 3.08 -8.32
CA PRO A 114 -15.45 3.60 -8.58
C PRO A 114 -16.51 2.49 -8.57
N ARG A 115 -17.70 2.82 -8.13
CA ARG A 115 -18.85 1.92 -8.15
C ARG A 115 -19.65 2.12 -9.45
N PRO A 116 -20.24 1.10 -10.04
CA PRO A 116 -20.05 -0.33 -9.76
C PRO A 116 -18.72 -0.80 -10.32
N GLY A 117 -17.81 -1.13 -9.44
CA GLY A 117 -16.46 -1.43 -9.87
C GLY A 117 -16.24 -2.91 -10.14
N ASN A 118 -15.82 -3.23 -11.34
CA ASN A 118 -15.29 -4.57 -11.62
C ASN A 118 -13.95 -4.77 -10.91
N GLY A 119 -13.36 -3.70 -10.42
CA GLY A 119 -12.10 -3.74 -9.70
C GLY A 119 -12.18 -4.13 -8.24
N ILE A 120 -13.40 -4.28 -7.69
CA ILE A 120 -13.57 -4.66 -6.27
C ILE A 120 -12.90 -6.01 -5.97
N ASP A 121 -12.96 -6.94 -6.90
CA ASP A 121 -12.34 -8.25 -6.75
C ASP A 121 -10.81 -8.16 -6.63
N LYS A 122 -10.21 -7.11 -7.17
CA LYS A 122 -8.76 -6.89 -7.08
C LYS A 122 -8.34 -6.63 -5.63
N TYR A 123 -9.21 -6.06 -4.82
CA TYR A 123 -8.95 -5.89 -3.40
C TYR A 123 -8.76 -7.23 -2.70
N ASN A 124 -9.51 -8.24 -3.12
CA ASN A 124 -9.40 -9.58 -2.55
C ASN A 124 -8.00 -10.15 -2.74
N ASP A 125 -7.39 -9.90 -3.89
CA ASP A 125 -6.03 -10.39 -4.18
C ASP A 125 -4.99 -9.71 -3.28
N VAL A 126 -5.14 -8.40 -3.08
CA VAL A 126 -4.26 -7.66 -2.16
C VAL A 126 -4.45 -8.14 -0.73
N ILE A 127 -5.71 -8.30 -0.30
CA ILE A 127 -6.05 -8.80 1.05
C ILE A 127 -5.42 -10.17 1.27
N ALA A 128 -5.57 -11.07 0.32
CA ALA A 128 -5.01 -12.42 0.42
C ALA A 128 -3.48 -12.40 0.49
N ALA A 129 -2.84 -11.57 -0.33
CA ALA A 129 -1.39 -11.45 -0.34
C ALA A 129 -0.86 -10.93 1.01
N VAL A 130 -1.52 -9.92 1.57
CA VAL A 130 -1.11 -9.34 2.86
C VAL A 130 -1.36 -10.34 3.99
N ARG A 131 -2.54 -10.97 4.02
CA ARG A 131 -2.89 -11.93 5.08
C ARG A 131 -1.96 -13.14 5.12
N ALA A 132 -1.56 -13.64 3.96
CA ALA A 132 -0.60 -14.74 3.89
C ALA A 132 0.73 -14.37 4.55
N ARG A 133 1.14 -13.12 4.42
CA ARG A 133 2.39 -12.61 5.00
C ARG A 133 2.26 -12.23 6.46
N MET A 134 1.07 -11.90 6.93
CA MET A 134 0.82 -11.57 8.34
C MET A 134 1.19 -12.73 9.26
N THR A 135 0.86 -13.95 8.87
CA THR A 135 1.22 -15.14 9.64
C THR A 135 2.73 -15.30 9.75
N VAL A 136 3.44 -15.15 8.62
CA VAL A 136 4.90 -15.28 8.57
C VAL A 136 5.58 -14.19 9.40
N ASN A 137 5.04 -12.99 9.38
CA ASN A 137 5.63 -11.85 10.10
C ASN A 137 5.28 -11.83 11.59
N GLY A 138 4.44 -12.75 12.05
CA GLY A 138 4.00 -12.74 13.43
C GLY A 138 3.20 -11.50 13.80
N GLY A 139 2.54 -10.88 12.82
CA GLY A 139 1.87 -9.62 12.99
C GLY A 139 0.69 -9.64 13.94
N ALA A 140 -0.14 -8.62 13.87
CA ALA A 140 -1.21 -8.36 14.84
C ALA A 140 -2.39 -9.32 14.75
N GLN A 141 -2.31 -10.33 13.94
CA GLN A 141 -3.37 -11.32 13.83
C GLN A 141 -3.37 -12.36 14.96
N ALA A 142 -2.35 -12.34 15.73
CA ALA A 142 -2.25 -13.26 16.87
C ALA A 142 -3.36 -12.98 17.88
#